data_a4762f60d53c49261f9d6d1f746d6262
#
_entry.id   a4762f60d53c49261f9d6d1f746d6262
#
_cell.length_a   1.000
_cell.length_b   1.000
_cell.length_c   1.000
_cell.angle_alpha   90.00
_cell.angle_beta   90.00
_cell.angle_gamma   90.00
#
_symmetry.space_group_name_H-M   'P 1'
#
loop_
_entity.id
_entity.type
_entity.pdbx_description
1 polymer ?
#
loop_
_entity_poly.entity_id
_entity_poly.type
_entity_poly.pdbx_seq_one_letter_code
_entity_poly.pdbx_strand_id
1 'polypeptide(L)'
;MFAGALLLAAGLSSLGFAQKPGLKFNPDKKFKIVQFTDLHVKWQDPRSDIAFERMNQVLDDEKPDLVIFTGDIIYSKPALENMRNVLKTVSDRKIPFSIVFGNHDNEQGATKEELLKVAESLPYSLTADEVPEISGVGNYALTVRSSDGKKDACVLYCIDSNTYSTIKGVKGYDYIKRDQIDWYCKKSAEFTRNNGGEPVPSLAFFHIALPEFNQAASDENAQLYGIRREKACAPALNSGLFTAIKENGDVMGVFVGHDHDDDYAVCWYDVLLAYGRFTGGPTEYIHIPNGARVIELNEGARTFKTWIRTKAGVEQLLPIRIHS
;
A
#
# COMPACT_ATOMS: atom_id res chain seq x y z
N MET A 1 30.14 -63.57 -18.30
CA MET A 1 29.23 -63.02 -17.26
C MET A 1 29.52 -61.50 -17.14
N PHE A 2 28.68 -60.69 -17.79
CA PHE A 2 28.75 -59.25 -17.68
C PHE A 2 27.59 -58.79 -16.79
N ALA A 3 27.90 -58.17 -15.64
CA ALA A 3 26.93 -57.56 -14.77
C ALA A 3 26.72 -56.11 -15.18
N GLY A 4 25.54 -55.75 -15.69
CA GLY A 4 25.14 -54.40 -16.00
C GLY A 4 24.68 -53.68 -14.71
N ALA A 5 25.33 -52.62 -14.37
CA ALA A 5 24.90 -51.73 -13.29
C ALA A 5 23.87 -50.73 -13.84
N LEU A 6 22.66 -50.78 -13.35
CA LEU A 6 21.60 -49.80 -13.63
C LEU A 6 21.78 -48.61 -12.71
N LEU A 7 22.20 -47.45 -13.28
CA LEU A 7 22.20 -46.17 -12.58
C LEU A 7 20.79 -45.59 -12.59
N LEU A 8 20.11 -45.60 -11.42
CA LEU A 8 18.93 -44.80 -11.22
C LEU A 8 19.35 -43.33 -11.02
N ALA A 9 19.04 -42.49 -12.00
CA ALA A 9 19.11 -41.05 -11.86
C ALA A 9 17.88 -40.57 -11.08
N ALA A 10 18.07 -40.24 -9.80
CA ALA A 10 17.07 -39.56 -9.02
C ALA A 10 16.99 -38.08 -9.48
N GLY A 11 15.94 -37.77 -10.24
CA GLY A 11 15.62 -36.39 -10.60
C GLY A 11 15.20 -35.60 -9.35
N LEU A 12 16.09 -34.80 -8.82
CA LEU A 12 15.77 -33.73 -7.87
C LEU A 12 14.97 -32.68 -8.63
N SER A 13 13.63 -32.73 -8.53
CA SER A 13 12.77 -31.60 -8.88
C SER A 13 13.05 -30.50 -7.90
N SER A 14 13.87 -29.53 -8.28
CA SER A 14 13.99 -28.24 -7.60
C SER A 14 12.61 -27.60 -7.64
N LEU A 15 11.96 -27.47 -6.47
CA LEU A 15 10.86 -26.54 -6.26
C LEU A 15 11.43 -25.13 -6.54
N GLY A 16 11.32 -24.70 -7.79
CA GLY A 16 11.67 -23.34 -8.18
C GLY A 16 10.74 -22.38 -7.44
N PHE A 17 11.28 -21.66 -6.46
CA PHE A 17 10.62 -20.47 -5.97
C PHE A 17 10.39 -19.56 -7.18
N ALA A 18 9.12 -19.29 -7.51
CA ALA A 18 8.82 -18.34 -8.56
C ALA A 18 9.51 -17.02 -8.25
N GLN A 19 10.39 -16.58 -9.15
CA GLN A 19 11.10 -15.32 -8.96
C GLN A 19 10.06 -14.21 -8.80
N LYS A 20 10.16 -13.44 -7.70
CA LYS A 20 9.26 -12.29 -7.47
C LYS A 20 9.36 -11.32 -8.66
N PRO A 21 8.23 -10.82 -9.19
CA PRO A 21 8.28 -9.91 -10.34
C PRO A 21 9.02 -8.63 -9.97
N GLY A 22 9.93 -8.20 -10.83
CA GLY A 22 10.59 -6.90 -10.69
C GLY A 22 9.66 -5.77 -11.16
N LEU A 23 9.58 -4.69 -10.40
CA LEU A 23 8.85 -3.49 -10.81
C LEU A 23 9.76 -2.59 -11.67
N LYS A 24 9.19 -2.04 -12.75
CA LYS A 24 9.95 -1.25 -13.72
C LYS A 24 9.04 -0.27 -14.46
N PHE A 25 9.52 0.97 -14.67
CA PHE A 25 8.85 1.90 -15.56
C PHE A 25 8.74 1.31 -16.97
N ASN A 26 7.60 1.54 -17.61
CA ASN A 26 7.39 1.11 -18.99
C ASN A 26 8.20 1.98 -19.99
N PRO A 27 8.24 1.63 -21.30
CA PRO A 27 8.96 2.41 -22.30
C PRO A 27 8.49 3.86 -22.41
N ASP A 28 7.23 4.15 -22.07
CA ASP A 28 6.68 5.51 -22.06
C ASP A 28 7.02 6.29 -20.78
N LYS A 29 7.90 5.71 -19.93
CA LYS A 29 8.35 6.27 -18.65
C LYS A 29 7.22 6.48 -17.65
N LYS A 30 6.23 5.59 -17.66
CA LYS A 30 5.09 5.58 -16.75
C LYS A 30 5.11 4.32 -15.90
N PHE A 31 4.57 4.45 -14.68
CA PHE A 31 4.30 3.32 -13.79
C PHE A 31 2.99 3.59 -13.06
N LYS A 32 2.03 2.68 -13.21
CA LYS A 32 0.68 2.85 -12.68
C LYS A 32 0.43 1.94 -11.48
N ILE A 33 -0.01 2.54 -10.39
CA ILE A 33 -0.40 1.86 -9.15
C ILE A 33 -1.90 2.02 -8.95
N VAL A 34 -2.58 0.94 -8.58
CA VAL A 34 -3.93 0.97 -8.04
C VAL A 34 -3.85 0.71 -6.54
N GLN A 35 -4.43 1.60 -5.75
CA GLN A 35 -4.62 1.44 -4.32
C GLN A 35 -6.04 0.98 -4.04
N PHE A 36 -6.18 -0.23 -3.49
CA PHE A 36 -7.39 -0.71 -2.86
C PHE A 36 -7.27 -0.55 -1.34
N THR A 37 -8.37 -0.17 -0.69
CA THR A 37 -8.38 0.04 0.76
C THR A 37 -9.76 -0.26 1.33
N ASP A 38 -9.81 -0.66 2.59
CA ASP A 38 -11.07 -0.79 3.35
C ASP A 38 -12.10 -1.67 2.63
N LEU A 39 -11.67 -2.87 2.23
CA LEU A 39 -12.55 -3.82 1.55
C LEU A 39 -13.56 -4.46 2.50
N HIS A 40 -13.17 -4.67 3.75
CA HIS A 40 -13.99 -5.26 4.80
C HIS A 40 -14.75 -6.51 4.35
N VAL A 41 -14.04 -7.40 3.61
CA VAL A 41 -14.66 -8.61 3.06
C VAL A 41 -15.06 -9.55 4.17
N LYS A 42 -16.34 -9.91 4.19
CA LYS A 42 -16.88 -10.97 5.05
C LYS A 42 -17.00 -12.26 4.23
N TRP A 43 -16.47 -13.33 4.79
CA TRP A 43 -16.42 -14.64 4.11
C TRP A 43 -17.82 -15.14 3.76
N GLN A 44 -18.06 -15.48 2.49
CA GLN A 44 -19.33 -15.96 1.98
C GLN A 44 -20.55 -15.04 2.25
N ASP A 45 -20.31 -13.76 2.47
CA ASP A 45 -21.37 -12.77 2.63
C ASP A 45 -21.62 -12.07 1.27
N PRO A 46 -22.82 -12.17 0.69
CA PRO A 46 -23.12 -11.56 -0.61
C PRO A 46 -22.92 -10.04 -0.67
N ARG A 47 -22.92 -9.36 0.48
CA ARG A 47 -22.62 -7.92 0.54
C ARG A 47 -21.18 -7.62 0.14
N SER A 48 -20.29 -8.60 0.27
CA SER A 48 -18.89 -8.50 -0.13
C SER A 48 -18.67 -8.63 -1.64
N ASP A 49 -19.65 -9.16 -2.39
CA ASP A 49 -19.54 -9.34 -3.84
C ASP A 49 -19.30 -8.01 -4.56
N ILE A 50 -19.86 -6.92 -4.03
CA ILE A 50 -19.65 -5.56 -4.55
C ILE A 50 -18.18 -5.14 -4.51
N ALA A 51 -17.43 -5.54 -3.47
CA ALA A 51 -15.98 -5.28 -3.38
C ALA A 51 -15.23 -6.01 -4.51
N PHE A 52 -15.54 -7.29 -4.73
CA PHE A 52 -14.94 -8.08 -5.80
C PHE A 52 -15.30 -7.55 -7.20
N GLU A 53 -16.56 -7.16 -7.42
CA GLU A 53 -17.00 -6.51 -8.67
C GLU A 53 -16.21 -5.23 -8.91
N ARG A 54 -16.02 -4.39 -7.86
CA ARG A 54 -15.28 -3.14 -7.96
C ARG A 54 -13.81 -3.39 -8.26
N MET A 55 -13.16 -4.31 -7.55
CA MET A 55 -11.77 -4.68 -7.81
C MET A 55 -11.60 -5.12 -9.26
N ASN A 56 -12.43 -6.06 -9.73
CA ASN A 56 -12.34 -6.58 -11.09
C ASN A 56 -12.51 -5.48 -12.14
N GLN A 57 -13.52 -4.62 -11.99
CA GLN A 57 -13.75 -3.50 -12.92
C GLN A 57 -12.55 -2.54 -12.94
N VAL A 58 -12.03 -2.15 -11.78
CA VAL A 58 -10.87 -1.25 -11.71
C VAL A 58 -9.64 -1.86 -12.37
N LEU A 59 -9.38 -3.14 -12.13
CA LEU A 59 -8.25 -3.84 -12.74
C LEU A 59 -8.38 -3.95 -14.26
N ASP A 60 -9.60 -4.16 -14.77
CA ASP A 60 -9.86 -4.22 -16.21
C ASP A 60 -9.71 -2.85 -16.89
N ASP A 61 -10.19 -1.79 -16.24
CA ASP A 61 -10.16 -0.43 -16.77
C ASP A 61 -8.75 0.19 -16.70
N GLU A 62 -8.05 0.00 -15.57
CA GLU A 62 -6.79 0.68 -15.30
C GLU A 62 -5.55 -0.09 -15.75
N LYS A 63 -5.58 -1.42 -15.74
CA LYS A 63 -4.45 -2.30 -16.10
C LYS A 63 -3.15 -1.87 -15.39
N PRO A 64 -3.12 -1.88 -14.05
CA PRO A 64 -2.01 -1.38 -13.28
C PRO A 64 -0.75 -2.25 -13.42
N ASP A 65 0.41 -1.63 -13.21
CA ASP A 65 1.69 -2.31 -13.06
C ASP A 65 1.88 -2.89 -11.66
N LEU A 66 1.16 -2.34 -10.67
CA LEU A 66 1.18 -2.76 -9.27
C LEU A 66 -0.15 -2.46 -8.59
N VAL A 67 -0.58 -3.37 -7.73
CA VAL A 67 -1.68 -3.13 -6.77
C VAL A 67 -1.12 -3.03 -5.36
N ILE A 68 -1.54 -2.02 -4.60
CA ILE A 68 -1.25 -1.91 -3.17
C ILE A 68 -2.56 -1.90 -2.39
N PHE A 69 -2.70 -2.86 -1.46
CA PHE A 69 -3.79 -2.85 -0.48
C PHE A 69 -3.33 -2.09 0.76
N THR A 70 -4.07 -1.05 1.13
CA THR A 70 -3.74 -0.23 2.30
C THR A 70 -4.62 -0.53 3.51
N GLY A 71 -4.82 -1.83 3.79
CA GLY A 71 -5.39 -2.33 5.02
C GLY A 71 -6.90 -2.50 5.04
N ASP A 72 -7.38 -3.08 6.13
CA ASP A 72 -8.77 -3.45 6.37
C ASP A 72 -9.36 -4.29 5.23
N ILE A 73 -8.59 -5.32 4.86
CA ILE A 73 -8.87 -6.18 3.71
C ILE A 73 -10.00 -7.15 4.06
N ILE A 74 -9.97 -7.72 5.28
CA ILE A 74 -10.92 -8.72 5.74
C ILE A 74 -11.67 -8.30 7.00
N TYR A 75 -12.91 -8.78 7.17
CA TYR A 75 -13.75 -8.43 8.32
C TYR A 75 -14.60 -9.60 8.84
N SER A 76 -14.14 -10.82 8.65
CA SER A 76 -14.74 -12.02 9.26
C SER A 76 -13.80 -13.23 9.25
N LYS A 77 -14.14 -14.20 10.10
CA LYS A 77 -13.60 -15.56 10.06
C LYS A 77 -14.16 -16.32 8.85
N PRO A 78 -13.40 -17.30 8.31
CA PRO A 78 -12.02 -17.68 8.66
C PRO A 78 -11.01 -16.73 8.04
N ALA A 79 -10.12 -16.13 8.84
CA ALA A 79 -9.25 -15.04 8.44
C ALA A 79 -8.28 -15.39 7.30
N LEU A 80 -7.59 -16.53 7.41
CA LEU A 80 -6.55 -16.92 6.45
C LEU A 80 -7.14 -17.23 5.06
N GLU A 81 -8.27 -17.95 5.02
CA GLU A 81 -8.99 -18.28 3.80
C GLU A 81 -9.58 -17.02 3.16
N ASN A 82 -10.14 -16.14 3.99
CA ASN A 82 -10.72 -14.89 3.53
C ASN A 82 -9.65 -13.98 2.91
N MET A 83 -8.52 -13.79 3.60
CA MET A 83 -7.37 -13.05 3.07
C MET A 83 -6.88 -13.64 1.74
N ARG A 84 -6.70 -14.94 1.67
CA ARG A 84 -6.30 -15.64 0.44
C ARG A 84 -7.29 -15.41 -0.69
N ASN A 85 -8.59 -15.48 -0.40
CA ASN A 85 -9.66 -15.27 -1.39
C ASN A 85 -9.59 -13.87 -1.99
N VAL A 86 -9.44 -12.84 -1.16
CA VAL A 86 -9.33 -11.46 -1.64
C VAL A 86 -8.09 -11.27 -2.50
N LEU A 87 -6.93 -11.67 -2.02
CA LEU A 87 -5.64 -11.45 -2.70
C LEU A 87 -5.52 -12.23 -4.01
N LYS A 88 -6.20 -13.38 -4.12
CA LYS A 88 -6.28 -14.16 -5.38
C LYS A 88 -6.93 -13.38 -6.51
N THR A 89 -7.82 -12.44 -6.25
CA THR A 89 -8.40 -11.57 -7.29
C THR A 89 -7.33 -10.87 -8.13
N VAL A 90 -6.22 -10.49 -7.50
CA VAL A 90 -5.09 -9.83 -8.16
C VAL A 90 -4.03 -10.85 -8.61
N SER A 91 -3.68 -11.79 -7.74
CA SER A 91 -2.68 -12.83 -8.02
C SER A 91 -3.01 -13.68 -9.25
N ASP A 92 -4.27 -14.12 -9.40
CA ASP A 92 -4.72 -14.94 -10.53
C ASP A 92 -4.69 -14.17 -11.86
N ARG A 93 -4.74 -12.84 -11.82
CA ARG A 93 -4.56 -11.95 -12.98
C ARG A 93 -3.09 -11.71 -13.33
N LYS A 94 -2.16 -12.27 -12.53
CA LYS A 94 -0.70 -12.12 -12.70
C LYS A 94 -0.23 -10.68 -12.57
N ILE A 95 -0.92 -9.88 -11.75
CA ILE A 95 -0.55 -8.51 -11.45
C ILE A 95 0.29 -8.52 -10.18
N PRO A 96 1.47 -7.86 -10.15
CA PRO A 96 2.23 -7.66 -8.93
C PRO A 96 1.37 -6.95 -7.88
N PHE A 97 1.44 -7.40 -6.64
CA PHE A 97 0.71 -6.76 -5.56
C PHE A 97 1.47 -6.78 -4.24
N SER A 98 1.05 -5.90 -3.35
CA SER A 98 1.62 -5.68 -2.03
C SER A 98 0.51 -5.29 -1.05
N ILE A 99 0.68 -5.58 0.24
CA ILE A 99 -0.27 -5.18 1.29
C ILE A 99 0.43 -4.46 2.44
N VAL A 100 -0.28 -3.55 3.08
CA VAL A 100 -0.08 -3.15 4.47
C VAL A 100 -1.34 -3.50 5.25
N PHE A 101 -1.21 -3.71 6.56
CA PHE A 101 -2.35 -4.09 7.38
C PHE A 101 -3.12 -2.88 7.90
N GLY A 102 -4.44 -3.05 8.02
CA GLY A 102 -5.31 -2.18 8.79
C GLY A 102 -5.49 -2.65 10.23
N ASN A 103 -6.30 -1.92 10.98
CA ASN A 103 -6.56 -2.25 12.38
C ASN A 103 -7.56 -3.42 12.54
N HIS A 104 -8.38 -3.70 11.54
CA HIS A 104 -9.36 -4.78 11.61
C HIS A 104 -8.86 -6.14 11.09
N ASP A 105 -7.78 -6.17 10.31
CA ASP A 105 -7.31 -7.42 9.69
C ASP A 105 -7.01 -8.52 10.72
N ASN A 106 -6.36 -8.19 11.84
CA ASN A 106 -6.00 -9.16 12.88
C ASN A 106 -7.06 -9.38 13.95
N GLU A 107 -8.23 -8.76 13.85
CA GLU A 107 -9.36 -8.99 14.77
C GLU A 107 -10.13 -10.28 14.43
N GLN A 108 -9.85 -10.90 13.31
CA GLN A 108 -10.62 -12.02 12.78
C GLN A 108 -10.07 -13.41 13.21
N GLY A 109 -9.23 -13.44 14.24
CA GLY A 109 -8.72 -14.67 14.86
C GLY A 109 -7.46 -15.23 14.20
N ALA A 110 -6.73 -14.40 13.46
CA ALA A 110 -5.38 -14.64 12.99
C ALA A 110 -4.48 -13.46 13.35
N THR A 111 -3.20 -13.68 13.56
CA THR A 111 -2.22 -12.61 13.77
C THR A 111 -1.81 -11.99 12.44
N LYS A 112 -1.22 -10.78 12.49
CA LYS A 112 -0.67 -10.14 11.27
C LYS A 112 0.41 -11.00 10.62
N GLU A 113 1.25 -11.69 11.41
CA GLU A 113 2.30 -12.59 10.91
C GLU A 113 1.71 -13.81 10.17
N GLU A 114 0.59 -14.35 10.63
CA GLU A 114 -0.11 -15.44 9.94
C GLU A 114 -0.73 -14.96 8.64
N LEU A 115 -1.33 -13.77 8.63
CA LEU A 115 -1.89 -13.14 7.43
C LEU A 115 -0.79 -12.74 6.44
N LEU A 116 0.35 -12.26 6.92
CA LEU A 116 1.53 -11.96 6.10
C LEU A 116 1.99 -13.19 5.33
N LYS A 117 2.11 -14.34 6.01
CA LYS A 117 2.47 -15.62 5.36
C LYS A 117 1.49 -16.01 4.26
N VAL A 118 0.21 -15.71 4.43
CA VAL A 118 -0.79 -15.92 3.38
C VAL A 118 -0.47 -15.06 2.16
N ALA A 119 -0.23 -13.77 2.38
CA ALA A 119 0.11 -12.83 1.30
C ALA A 119 1.40 -13.26 0.59
N GLU A 120 2.48 -13.53 1.35
CA GLU A 120 3.78 -13.94 0.81
C GLU A 120 3.72 -15.25 0.00
N SER A 121 2.79 -16.16 0.36
CA SER A 121 2.64 -17.46 -0.31
C SER A 121 2.02 -17.38 -1.70
N LEU A 122 1.39 -16.26 -2.05
CA LEU A 122 0.71 -16.12 -3.33
C LEU A 122 1.66 -15.70 -4.45
N PRO A 123 1.49 -16.22 -5.66
CA PRO A 123 2.22 -15.74 -6.84
C PRO A 123 2.02 -14.22 -7.04
N TYR A 124 3.04 -13.55 -7.54
CA TYR A 124 3.05 -12.10 -7.80
C TYR A 124 2.98 -11.22 -6.55
N SER A 125 2.99 -11.79 -5.34
CA SER A 125 3.10 -11.01 -4.11
C SER A 125 4.51 -10.45 -3.93
N LEU A 126 4.58 -9.14 -3.68
CA LEU A 126 5.79 -8.43 -3.30
C LEU A 126 5.80 -8.09 -1.81
N THR A 127 4.73 -8.45 -1.10
CA THR A 127 4.62 -8.27 0.35
C THR A 127 5.79 -8.93 1.07
N ALA A 128 6.31 -8.26 2.08
CA ALA A 128 7.44 -8.73 2.87
C ALA A 128 7.39 -8.14 4.28
N ASP A 129 8.23 -8.63 5.15
CA ASP A 129 8.64 -7.97 6.39
C ASP A 129 10.17 -7.96 6.40
N GLU A 130 10.76 -6.82 6.05
CA GLU A 130 12.23 -6.70 5.92
C GLU A 130 12.92 -6.62 7.28
N VAL A 131 12.20 -6.24 8.30
CA VAL A 131 12.75 -5.90 9.63
C VAL A 131 11.82 -6.38 10.76
N PRO A 132 11.66 -7.69 10.92
CA PRO A 132 10.70 -8.25 11.88
C PRO A 132 11.05 -7.94 13.35
N GLU A 133 12.22 -7.36 13.61
CA GLU A 133 12.66 -6.94 14.94
C GLU A 133 12.16 -5.57 15.38
N ILE A 134 11.56 -4.77 14.48
CA ILE A 134 10.95 -3.47 14.82
C ILE A 134 9.45 -3.60 15.04
N SER A 135 8.82 -2.53 15.53
CA SER A 135 7.37 -2.47 15.74
C SER A 135 6.59 -2.64 14.44
N GLY A 136 5.39 -3.23 14.55
CA GLY A 136 4.52 -3.51 13.40
C GLY A 136 4.93 -4.76 12.64
N VAL A 137 4.13 -5.15 11.63
CA VAL A 137 4.34 -6.33 10.78
C VAL A 137 4.18 -5.93 9.32
N GLY A 138 5.20 -6.22 8.52
CA GLY A 138 5.16 -5.86 7.10
C GLY A 138 5.67 -4.43 6.87
N ASN A 139 6.86 -4.12 7.42
CA ASN A 139 7.59 -2.89 7.08
C ASN A 139 8.63 -3.22 6.00
N TYR A 140 8.47 -2.67 4.80
CA TYR A 140 9.37 -2.96 3.68
C TYR A 140 9.35 -1.85 2.63
N ALA A 141 10.36 -1.86 1.75
CA ALA A 141 10.47 -0.95 0.64
C ALA A 141 10.50 -1.70 -0.69
N LEU A 142 9.71 -1.26 -1.65
CA LEU A 142 9.73 -1.76 -3.03
C LEU A 142 10.43 -0.74 -3.92
N THR A 143 11.29 -1.22 -4.83
CA THR A 143 11.94 -0.36 -5.82
C THR A 143 11.31 -0.52 -7.18
N VAL A 144 10.99 0.60 -7.83
CA VAL A 144 10.60 0.65 -9.23
C VAL A 144 11.84 1.06 -10.04
N ARG A 145 12.33 0.15 -10.86
CA ARG A 145 13.51 0.39 -11.71
C ARG A 145 13.20 1.36 -12.84
N SER A 146 14.19 2.10 -13.28
CA SER A 146 14.11 2.93 -14.49
C SER A 146 13.72 2.11 -15.72
N SER A 147 13.14 2.75 -16.73
CA SER A 147 12.71 2.08 -17.98
C SER A 147 13.84 1.37 -18.73
N ASP A 148 15.09 1.80 -18.53
CA ASP A 148 16.28 1.10 -19.03
C ASP A 148 16.83 0.03 -18.05
N GLY A 149 16.25 -0.07 -16.85
CA GLY A 149 16.60 -1.05 -15.81
C GLY A 149 17.91 -0.77 -15.07
N LYS A 150 18.54 0.40 -15.24
CA LYS A 150 19.89 0.65 -14.71
C LYS A 150 19.92 1.14 -13.27
N LYS A 151 18.87 1.86 -12.82
CA LYS A 151 18.82 2.46 -11.49
C LYS A 151 17.47 2.30 -10.83
N ASP A 152 17.42 2.51 -9.53
CA ASP A 152 16.17 2.68 -8.79
C ASP A 152 15.63 4.08 -9.12
N ALA A 153 14.42 4.14 -9.68
CA ALA A 153 13.84 5.39 -10.15
C ALA A 153 12.69 5.89 -9.27
N CYS A 154 12.11 4.99 -8.46
CA CYS A 154 11.16 5.34 -7.42
C CYS A 154 11.21 4.30 -6.30
N VAL A 155 10.94 4.72 -5.06
CA VAL A 155 10.79 3.83 -3.89
C VAL A 155 9.37 3.93 -3.34
N LEU A 156 8.81 2.79 -2.97
CA LEU A 156 7.48 2.69 -2.36
C LEU A 156 7.66 2.10 -0.95
N TYR A 157 7.49 2.94 0.07
CA TYR A 157 7.56 2.51 1.47
C TYR A 157 6.20 1.97 1.89
N CYS A 158 6.16 0.73 2.32
CA CYS A 158 5.00 0.07 2.92
C CYS A 158 5.27 -0.06 4.42
N ILE A 159 4.41 0.57 5.25
CA ILE A 159 4.64 0.69 6.68
C ILE A 159 3.38 0.23 7.43
N ASP A 160 3.52 -0.62 8.43
CA ASP A 160 2.41 -0.94 9.31
C ASP A 160 2.12 0.25 10.25
N SER A 161 0.92 0.83 10.13
CA SER A 161 0.49 1.93 11.01
C SER A 161 0.05 1.48 12.40
N ASN A 162 0.20 0.19 12.71
CA ASN A 162 -0.24 -0.47 13.93
C ASN A 162 -1.78 -0.55 14.05
N THR A 163 -2.34 -0.62 15.25
CA THR A 163 -3.78 -0.79 15.48
C THR A 163 -4.30 0.20 16.52
N TYR A 164 -4.41 -0.20 17.77
CA TYR A 164 -4.89 0.63 18.88
C TYR A 164 -3.78 0.93 19.88
N SER A 165 -3.85 2.10 20.49
CA SER A 165 -2.86 2.53 21.47
C SER A 165 -2.84 1.60 22.70
N THR A 166 -1.65 1.15 23.06
CA THR A 166 -1.40 0.36 24.30
C THR A 166 -0.88 1.24 25.45
N ILE A 167 -0.71 2.54 25.21
CA ILE A 167 -0.20 3.47 26.23
C ILE A 167 -1.31 3.82 27.22
N LYS A 168 -1.04 3.61 28.50
CA LYS A 168 -2.00 3.92 29.56
C LYS A 168 -2.44 5.39 29.50
N GLY A 169 -3.76 5.60 29.40
CA GLY A 169 -4.36 6.93 29.35
C GLY A 169 -4.44 7.53 27.95
N VAL A 170 -3.86 6.92 26.93
CA VAL A 170 -4.01 7.30 25.51
C VAL A 170 -5.05 6.39 24.86
N LYS A 171 -6.16 6.97 24.42
CA LYS A 171 -7.24 6.25 23.75
C LYS A 171 -7.14 6.41 22.23
N GLY A 172 -7.79 5.50 21.52
CA GLY A 172 -7.88 5.50 20.06
C GLY A 172 -6.74 4.72 19.40
N TYR A 173 -6.39 5.15 18.22
CA TYR A 173 -5.43 4.44 17.38
C TYR A 173 -3.98 4.64 17.81
N ASP A 174 -3.16 3.65 17.48
CA ASP A 174 -1.73 3.71 17.71
C ASP A 174 -1.04 4.48 16.57
N TYR A 175 0.22 4.81 16.75
CA TYR A 175 1.04 5.58 15.82
C TYR A 175 2.20 4.74 15.27
N ILE A 176 2.72 5.12 14.12
CA ILE A 176 3.95 4.55 13.56
C ILE A 176 5.10 4.83 14.54
N LYS A 177 5.74 3.78 15.04
CA LYS A 177 6.70 3.85 16.15
C LYS A 177 8.03 4.46 15.71
N ARG A 178 8.79 4.88 16.70
CA ARG A 178 10.10 5.51 16.47
C ARG A 178 11.08 4.60 15.74
N ASP A 179 11.11 3.31 16.08
CA ASP A 179 11.95 2.31 15.41
C ASP A 179 11.58 2.11 13.93
N GLN A 180 10.29 2.20 13.58
CA GLN A 180 9.81 2.21 12.19
C GLN A 180 10.26 3.48 11.45
N ILE A 181 10.23 4.64 12.12
CA ILE A 181 10.72 5.91 11.57
C ILE A 181 12.24 5.85 11.36
N ASP A 182 12.98 5.32 12.33
CA ASP A 182 14.43 5.12 12.22
C ASP A 182 14.80 4.20 11.06
N TRP A 183 14.03 3.12 10.85
CA TRP A 183 14.18 2.25 9.70
C TRP A 183 13.95 3.01 8.39
N TYR A 184 12.84 3.76 8.28
CA TYR A 184 12.55 4.58 7.11
C TYR A 184 13.70 5.55 6.81
N CYS A 185 14.19 6.30 7.81
CA CYS A 185 15.30 7.24 7.64
C CYS A 185 16.57 6.56 7.15
N LYS A 186 16.91 5.37 7.69
CA LYS A 186 18.06 4.58 7.26
C LYS A 186 17.92 4.13 5.79
N LYS A 187 16.73 3.64 5.39
CA LYS A 187 16.45 3.23 4.01
C LYS A 187 16.53 4.41 3.05
N SER A 188 15.89 5.53 3.38
CA SER A 188 15.93 6.75 2.57
C SER A 188 17.38 7.24 2.38
N ALA A 189 18.17 7.28 3.44
CA ALA A 189 19.58 7.64 3.36
C ALA A 189 20.43 6.64 2.54
N GLU A 190 20.10 5.36 2.57
CA GLU A 190 20.74 4.33 1.74
C GLU A 190 20.44 4.57 0.25
N PHE A 191 19.18 4.74 -0.11
CA PHE A 191 18.77 5.04 -1.49
C PHE A 191 19.38 6.34 -2.00
N THR A 192 19.41 7.38 -1.18
CA THR A 192 20.03 8.68 -1.49
C THR A 192 21.53 8.51 -1.78
N ARG A 193 22.29 7.80 -0.93
CA ARG A 193 23.72 7.52 -1.18
C ARG A 193 23.93 6.76 -2.47
N ASN A 194 23.11 5.75 -2.75
CA ASN A 194 23.20 4.93 -3.95
C ASN A 194 22.80 5.70 -5.22
N ASN A 195 22.06 6.80 -5.07
CA ASN A 195 21.67 7.70 -6.16
C ASN A 195 22.55 8.96 -6.28
N GLY A 196 23.80 8.87 -5.82
CA GLY A 196 24.77 9.96 -5.96
C GLY A 196 24.55 11.15 -5.01
N GLY A 197 23.83 10.95 -3.91
CA GLY A 197 23.54 11.98 -2.92
C GLY A 197 22.18 12.67 -3.12
N GLU A 198 21.47 12.36 -4.20
CA GLU A 198 20.15 12.93 -4.47
C GLU A 198 19.04 12.00 -3.98
N PRO A 199 18.01 12.51 -3.24
CA PRO A 199 16.89 11.71 -2.79
C PRO A 199 16.16 11.04 -3.97
N VAL A 200 15.89 9.72 -3.85
CA VAL A 200 15.11 9.01 -4.86
C VAL A 200 13.63 9.36 -4.66
N PRO A 201 12.91 9.81 -5.71
CA PRO A 201 11.46 10.06 -5.60
C PRO A 201 10.73 8.87 -4.99
N SER A 202 9.92 9.11 -3.96
CA SER A 202 9.30 8.02 -3.19
C SER A 202 7.83 8.29 -2.89
N LEU A 203 7.07 7.23 -2.59
CA LEU A 203 5.72 7.29 -2.02
C LEU A 203 5.67 6.44 -0.74
N ALA A 204 4.81 6.81 0.21
CA ALA A 204 4.57 6.04 1.42
C ALA A 204 3.13 5.55 1.49
N PHE A 205 2.94 4.29 1.89
CA PHE A 205 1.65 3.61 2.00
C PHE A 205 1.50 3.02 3.39
N PHE A 206 0.42 3.36 4.06
CA PHE A 206 0.01 2.78 5.33
C PHE A 206 -1.50 2.98 5.53
N HIS A 207 -2.08 2.43 6.59
CA HIS A 207 -3.53 2.42 6.74
C HIS A 207 -4.06 3.65 7.48
N ILE A 208 -3.65 3.87 8.74
CA ILE A 208 -4.17 4.93 9.61
C ILE A 208 -3.48 6.26 9.29
N ALA A 209 -4.26 7.29 9.00
CA ALA A 209 -3.76 8.62 8.65
C ALA A 209 -2.90 9.26 9.76
N LEU A 210 -1.94 10.07 9.36
CA LEU A 210 -1.15 10.88 10.30
C LEU A 210 -1.97 12.08 10.85
N PRO A 211 -1.65 12.59 12.04
CA PRO A 211 -2.28 13.81 12.58
C PRO A 211 -2.23 15.01 11.61
N GLU A 212 -1.23 15.07 10.74
CA GLU A 212 -1.06 16.10 9.73
C GLU A 212 -2.19 16.14 8.70
N PHE A 213 -2.91 15.05 8.46
CA PHE A 213 -4.12 15.07 7.62
C PHE A 213 -5.18 16.01 8.18
N ASN A 214 -5.39 16.02 9.53
CA ASN A 214 -6.30 16.96 10.16
C ASN A 214 -5.77 18.39 10.13
N GLN A 215 -4.46 18.58 10.29
CA GLN A 215 -3.83 19.90 10.23
C GLN A 215 -3.99 20.52 8.86
N ALA A 216 -3.58 19.78 7.81
CA ALA A 216 -3.69 20.20 6.42
C ALA A 216 -5.14 20.48 6.01
N ALA A 217 -6.07 19.60 6.38
CA ALA A 217 -7.48 19.75 6.01
C ALA A 217 -8.20 20.88 6.77
N SER A 218 -7.59 21.44 7.81
CA SER A 218 -8.12 22.56 8.61
C SER A 218 -7.44 23.89 8.32
N ASP A 219 -6.38 23.89 7.48
CA ASP A 219 -5.69 25.12 7.10
C ASP A 219 -6.52 25.86 6.03
N GLU A 220 -6.77 27.16 6.26
CA GLU A 220 -7.58 28.00 5.37
C GLU A 220 -6.94 28.23 3.99
N ASN A 221 -5.63 28.05 3.88
CA ASN A 221 -4.88 28.22 2.64
C ASN A 221 -4.68 26.88 1.90
N ALA A 222 -5.03 25.75 2.50
CA ALA A 222 -4.89 24.45 1.88
C ALA A 222 -6.05 24.18 0.91
N GLN A 223 -5.72 23.69 -0.28
CA GLN A 223 -6.71 23.28 -1.26
C GLN A 223 -6.95 21.79 -1.15
N LEU A 224 -8.18 21.39 -0.75
CA LEU A 224 -8.62 20.02 -0.78
C LEU A 224 -9.19 19.66 -2.15
N TYR A 225 -8.79 18.49 -2.64
CA TYR A 225 -9.34 17.86 -3.84
C TYR A 225 -10.02 16.57 -3.44
N GLY A 226 -11.30 16.43 -3.72
CA GLY A 226 -12.05 15.23 -3.39
C GLY A 226 -13.10 15.45 -2.29
N ILE A 227 -13.52 14.35 -1.68
CA ILE A 227 -14.58 14.31 -0.68
C ILE A 227 -13.97 14.17 0.71
N ARG A 228 -14.41 15.03 1.61
CA ARG A 228 -14.14 14.95 3.04
C ARG A 228 -15.46 15.05 3.79
N ARG A 229 -15.88 13.98 4.43
CA ARG A 229 -17.12 13.92 5.22
C ARG A 229 -16.88 13.69 6.69
N GLU A 230 -15.68 13.27 7.03
CA GLU A 230 -15.31 13.01 8.42
C GLU A 230 -13.97 13.64 8.77
N LYS A 231 -13.69 13.68 10.06
CA LYS A 231 -12.39 14.09 10.56
C LYS A 231 -11.48 12.86 10.55
N ALA A 232 -10.26 13.00 10.04
CA ALA A 232 -9.31 11.91 10.07
C ALA A 232 -9.18 11.31 11.48
N CYS A 233 -9.44 10.00 11.61
CA CYS A 233 -9.33 9.23 12.84
C CYS A 233 -7.85 8.89 13.14
N ALA A 234 -7.00 9.90 13.10
CA ALA A 234 -5.57 9.80 13.33
C ALA A 234 -5.23 9.48 14.81
N PRO A 235 -4.02 8.95 15.08
CA PRO A 235 -3.50 8.76 16.43
C PRO A 235 -3.55 10.04 17.26
N ALA A 236 -3.82 9.90 18.56
CA ALA A 236 -3.79 11.03 19.49
C ALA A 236 -2.37 11.58 19.69
N LEU A 237 -1.35 10.74 19.49
CA LEU A 237 0.06 11.13 19.60
C LEU A 237 0.69 11.19 18.21
N ASN A 238 1.43 12.28 17.97
CA ASN A 238 2.23 12.43 16.78
C ASN A 238 3.64 11.86 17.02
N SER A 239 4.09 10.95 16.17
CA SER A 239 5.41 10.31 16.29
C SER A 239 6.54 11.05 15.57
N GLY A 240 6.20 12.02 14.70
CA GLY A 240 7.17 12.78 13.93
C GLY A 240 7.53 12.17 12.57
N LEU A 241 6.79 11.18 12.06
CA LEU A 241 7.06 10.60 10.73
C LEU A 241 7.00 11.67 9.63
N PHE A 242 6.02 12.58 9.67
CA PHE A 242 5.91 13.64 8.67
C PHE A 242 7.14 14.56 8.68
N THR A 243 7.66 14.89 9.88
CA THR A 243 8.91 15.65 10.02
C THR A 243 10.09 14.91 9.37
N ALA A 244 10.23 13.61 9.66
CA ALA A 244 11.27 12.77 9.06
C ALA A 244 11.15 12.71 7.51
N ILE A 245 9.92 12.63 6.97
CA ILE A 245 9.66 12.71 5.53
C ILE A 245 10.15 14.05 4.95
N LYS A 246 9.89 15.15 5.64
CA LYS A 246 10.35 16.47 5.18
C LYS A 246 11.87 16.64 5.25
N GLU A 247 12.51 16.12 6.29
CA GLU A 247 13.96 16.18 6.46
C GLU A 247 14.70 15.33 5.42
N ASN A 248 14.18 14.13 5.09
CA ASN A 248 14.76 13.27 4.06
C ASN A 248 14.50 13.76 2.63
N GLY A 249 13.38 14.45 2.40
CA GLY A 249 13.05 15.07 1.12
C GLY A 249 12.75 14.10 -0.03
N ASP A 250 12.59 12.80 0.21
CA ASP A 250 12.37 11.78 -0.82
C ASP A 250 10.88 11.54 -1.12
N VAL A 251 10.02 11.51 -0.10
CA VAL A 251 8.59 11.18 -0.25
C VAL A 251 7.80 12.32 -0.88
N MET A 252 7.17 12.04 -2.01
CA MET A 252 6.31 12.97 -2.74
C MET A 252 4.85 12.90 -2.29
N GLY A 253 4.42 11.78 -1.73
CA GLY A 253 3.04 11.57 -1.32
C GLY A 253 2.88 10.42 -0.35
N VAL A 254 1.90 10.58 0.54
CA VAL A 254 1.46 9.62 1.55
C VAL A 254 0.04 9.19 1.20
N PHE A 255 -0.17 7.89 1.12
CA PHE A 255 -1.45 7.28 0.73
C PHE A 255 -1.97 6.37 1.85
N VAL A 256 -3.19 6.65 2.31
CA VAL A 256 -3.80 5.99 3.48
C VAL A 256 -5.21 5.47 3.16
N GLY A 257 -5.80 4.71 4.08
CA GLY A 257 -7.20 4.28 4.11
C GLY A 257 -7.89 4.72 5.39
N HIS A 258 -8.68 3.82 6.00
CA HIS A 258 -9.23 3.92 7.35
C HIS A 258 -10.50 4.75 7.50
N ASP A 259 -10.57 5.95 6.94
CA ASP A 259 -11.75 6.83 7.05
C ASP A 259 -12.59 6.66 5.77
N HIS A 260 -13.72 5.93 5.86
CA HIS A 260 -14.43 5.37 4.69
C HIS A 260 -15.12 6.40 3.83
N ASP A 261 -15.54 7.51 4.41
CA ASP A 261 -16.26 8.58 3.72
C ASP A 261 -15.35 9.71 3.22
N ASP A 262 -14.03 9.48 3.30
CA ASP A 262 -13.01 10.39 2.83
C ASP A 262 -12.25 9.81 1.62
N ASP A 263 -12.01 10.65 0.63
CA ASP A 263 -11.10 10.35 -0.47
C ASP A 263 -10.32 11.60 -0.90
N TYR A 264 -10.25 12.59 -0.01
CA TYR A 264 -9.57 13.83 -0.35
C TYR A 264 -8.06 13.66 -0.47
N ALA A 265 -7.48 14.58 -1.22
CA ALA A 265 -6.05 14.79 -1.29
C ALA A 265 -5.76 16.27 -1.02
N VAL A 266 -4.69 16.55 -0.29
CA VAL A 266 -4.23 17.90 0.05
C VAL A 266 -2.71 17.95 0.02
N CYS A 267 -2.15 18.99 -0.58
CA CYS A 267 -0.71 19.23 -0.54
C CYS A 267 -0.35 19.95 0.75
N TRP A 268 0.56 19.37 1.54
CA TRP A 268 1.03 19.91 2.80
C TRP A 268 2.55 19.96 2.82
N TYR A 269 3.13 21.16 2.85
CA TYR A 269 4.58 21.37 2.77
C TYR A 269 5.25 20.55 1.65
N ASP A 270 4.74 20.63 0.43
CA ASP A 270 5.23 19.87 -0.74
C ASP A 270 5.21 18.34 -0.58
N VAL A 271 4.28 17.80 0.19
CA VAL A 271 3.95 16.37 0.25
C VAL A 271 2.45 16.21 0.04
N LEU A 272 2.03 15.37 -0.89
CA LEU A 272 0.62 15.05 -1.06
C LEU A 272 0.18 14.12 0.07
N LEU A 273 -0.82 14.52 0.85
CA LEU A 273 -1.54 13.66 1.78
C LEU A 273 -2.85 13.23 1.12
N ALA A 274 -3.04 11.93 0.88
CA ALA A 274 -4.18 11.44 0.12
C ALA A 274 -4.81 10.19 0.74
N TYR A 275 -6.13 10.20 0.87
CA TYR A 275 -6.90 9.01 1.15
C TYR A 275 -7.09 8.15 -0.10
N GLY A 276 -7.09 6.83 0.06
CA GLY A 276 -7.70 5.92 -0.89
C GLY A 276 -9.23 6.10 -0.92
N ARG A 277 -9.88 5.62 -1.97
CA ARG A 277 -11.34 5.48 -1.98
C ARG A 277 -11.69 4.11 -1.42
N PHE A 278 -12.58 4.06 -0.43
CA PHE A 278 -13.16 2.82 0.08
C PHE A 278 -13.53 1.89 -1.09
N THR A 279 -12.99 0.67 -1.08
CA THR A 279 -13.21 -0.30 -2.16
C THR A 279 -14.33 -1.27 -1.85
N GLY A 280 -14.66 -1.42 -0.57
CA GLY A 280 -15.59 -2.40 -0.03
C GLY A 280 -17.04 -2.28 -0.49
N GLY A 281 -17.85 -3.16 0.06
CA GLY A 281 -19.31 -3.18 -0.08
C GLY A 281 -20.00 -2.74 1.21
N PRO A 282 -21.33 -2.91 1.32
CA PRO A 282 -22.12 -2.51 2.49
C PRO A 282 -21.95 -3.49 3.69
N THR A 283 -20.74 -3.99 3.90
CA THR A 283 -20.33 -4.75 5.08
C THR A 283 -19.91 -3.84 6.22
N GLU A 284 -19.57 -2.60 5.89
CA GLU A 284 -19.29 -1.48 6.77
C GLU A 284 -19.98 -0.21 6.26
N TYR A 285 -19.89 0.88 7.04
CA TYR A 285 -20.50 2.15 6.62
C TYR A 285 -19.76 2.73 5.41
N ILE A 286 -20.53 3.27 4.48
CA ILE A 286 -20.05 4.05 3.34
C ILE A 286 -21.21 4.91 2.82
N HIS A 287 -20.94 6.19 2.58
CA HIS A 287 -21.92 7.15 2.05
C HIS A 287 -21.49 7.78 0.73
N ILE A 288 -20.37 7.31 0.17
CA ILE A 288 -19.85 7.69 -1.14
C ILE A 288 -19.72 6.44 -2.04
N PRO A 289 -19.83 6.55 -3.37
CA PRO A 289 -19.65 5.41 -4.26
C PRO A 289 -18.27 4.77 -4.06
N ASN A 290 -18.21 3.45 -3.93
CA ASN A 290 -16.97 2.72 -3.79
C ASN A 290 -16.11 2.78 -5.07
N GLY A 291 -14.80 2.65 -4.89
CA GLY A 291 -13.84 2.79 -5.98
C GLY A 291 -12.42 2.40 -5.58
N ALA A 292 -11.46 3.01 -6.24
CA ALA A 292 -10.05 2.88 -5.94
C ALA A 292 -9.33 4.19 -6.26
N ARG A 293 -8.22 4.46 -5.60
CA ARG A 293 -7.29 5.51 -6.02
C ARG A 293 -6.28 4.92 -7.01
N VAL A 294 -6.00 5.68 -8.03
CA VAL A 294 -4.99 5.36 -9.04
C VAL A 294 -3.89 6.40 -9.00
N ILE A 295 -2.65 5.96 -9.15
CA ILE A 295 -1.45 6.80 -9.12
C ILE A 295 -0.61 6.44 -10.34
N GLU A 296 -0.29 7.44 -11.17
CA GLU A 296 0.59 7.26 -12.34
C GLU A 296 1.85 8.10 -12.17
N LEU A 297 2.96 7.42 -11.91
CA LEU A 297 4.28 8.03 -11.74
C LEU A 297 4.92 8.37 -13.09
N ASN A 298 5.75 9.43 -13.10
CA ASN A 298 6.61 9.80 -14.22
C ASN A 298 8.08 9.52 -13.87
N GLU A 299 8.77 8.74 -14.69
CA GLU A 299 10.20 8.50 -14.52
C GLU A 299 11.03 9.78 -14.65
N GLY A 300 11.98 9.94 -13.74
CA GLY A 300 12.96 11.04 -13.79
C GLY A 300 12.41 12.42 -13.42
N ALA A 301 11.23 12.46 -12.82
CA ALA A 301 10.62 13.72 -12.36
C ALA A 301 9.89 13.51 -11.02
N ARG A 302 9.85 14.56 -10.21
CA ARG A 302 9.06 14.59 -8.97
C ARG A 302 7.60 14.98 -9.29
N THR A 303 7.01 14.23 -10.23
CA THR A 303 5.64 14.45 -10.69
C THR A 303 4.89 13.16 -10.86
N PHE A 304 3.61 13.18 -10.56
CA PHE A 304 2.70 12.07 -10.82
C PHE A 304 1.28 12.60 -11.03
N LYS A 305 0.38 11.73 -11.46
CA LYS A 305 -1.06 12.01 -11.46
C LYS A 305 -1.75 11.06 -10.52
N THR A 306 -2.83 11.50 -9.90
CA THR A 306 -3.71 10.63 -9.13
C THR A 306 -5.17 10.93 -9.46
N TRP A 307 -6.01 9.91 -9.40
CA TRP A 307 -7.46 10.02 -9.61
C TRP A 307 -8.19 8.93 -8.86
N ILE A 308 -9.50 9.10 -8.78
CA ILE A 308 -10.39 8.07 -8.26
C ILE A 308 -11.04 7.36 -9.45
N ARG A 309 -11.05 6.03 -9.45
CA ARG A 309 -11.80 5.17 -10.37
C ARG A 309 -12.99 4.60 -9.65
N THR A 310 -14.20 4.96 -10.12
CA THR A 310 -15.47 4.42 -9.65
C THR A 310 -16.17 3.66 -10.78
N LYS A 311 -17.38 3.12 -10.51
CA LYS A 311 -18.23 2.54 -11.55
C LYS A 311 -18.62 3.57 -12.63
N ALA A 312 -18.78 4.83 -12.23
CA ALA A 312 -19.13 5.90 -13.15
C ALA A 312 -18.00 6.38 -14.05
N GLY A 313 -16.74 6.04 -13.72
CA GLY A 313 -15.58 6.45 -14.49
C GLY A 313 -14.47 7.07 -13.63
N VAL A 314 -13.72 7.99 -14.22
CA VAL A 314 -12.64 8.74 -13.55
C VAL A 314 -13.23 9.98 -12.89
N GLU A 315 -12.86 10.16 -11.62
CA GLU A 315 -13.18 11.35 -10.83
C GLU A 315 -11.88 11.97 -10.30
N GLN A 316 -11.87 13.27 -10.01
CA GLN A 316 -10.79 13.96 -9.27
C GLN A 316 -9.40 13.77 -9.89
N LEU A 317 -9.27 13.86 -11.20
CA LEU A 317 -7.95 13.79 -11.84
C LEU A 317 -7.08 14.99 -11.41
N LEU A 318 -6.00 14.69 -10.70
CA LEU A 318 -5.12 15.67 -10.07
C LEU A 318 -3.67 15.46 -10.53
N PRO A 319 -3.10 16.36 -11.33
CA PRO A 319 -1.67 16.39 -11.60
C PRO A 319 -0.92 16.96 -10.40
N ILE A 320 0.11 16.26 -9.95
CA ILE A 320 0.96 16.65 -8.82
C ILE A 320 2.36 16.95 -9.29
N ARG A 321 2.88 18.07 -8.83
CA ARG A 321 4.30 18.45 -8.95
C ARG A 321 4.81 18.81 -7.56
N ILE A 322 5.82 18.09 -7.11
CA ILE A 322 6.49 18.34 -5.84
C ILE A 322 7.77 19.14 -6.12
N HIS A 323 7.88 20.29 -5.48
CA HIS A 323 9.08 21.11 -5.57
C HIS A 323 10.15 20.53 -4.65
N SER A 324 11.39 20.52 -5.12
CA SER A 324 12.57 20.04 -4.35
C SER A 324 13.05 21.14 -3.42
#